data_555a56f8ce488a8b44ac71f40db5b461
#
_entry.id   555a56f8ce488a8b44ac71f40db5b461
#
_cell.length_a   1.000
_cell.length_b   1.000
_cell.length_c   1.000
_cell.angle_alpha   90.00
_cell.angle_beta   90.00
_cell.angle_gamma   90.00
#
_symmetry.space_group_name_H-M   'P 1'
#
loop_
_entity.id
_entity.type
_entity.pdbx_description
1 polymer ?
#
loop_
_entity_poly.entity_id
_entity_poly.type
_entity_poly.pdbx_seq_one_letter_code
_entity_poly.pdbx_strand_id
1 'polypeptide(L)'
;MIATPAGSQGTKAADSPVAVNGKAPAEMSKLYPRIGHWQVIIRTLPGTGLPQGGIDKGVATITSGPGGYSVVQDFSSHGDGGDEVGQSYTWWDVSSKSYKSVWCDNQQGCSEFTTVIEGSSWSTELDGVADGKKVHTTIRASMTSDHNCIHEEVTASYDGSPPRTETVSEYQRVIPGVGQDKQPSCKK
;
A
#
# COMPACT_ATOMS: atom_id res chain seq x y z
N MET A 1 -41.92 7.00 39.06
CA MET A 1 -41.40 7.70 37.86
C MET A 1 -40.52 6.73 37.12
N ILE A 2 -41.00 6.24 35.98
CA ILE A 2 -40.32 5.22 35.18
C ILE A 2 -39.68 5.97 34.00
N ALA A 3 -38.35 5.95 33.90
CA ALA A 3 -37.59 6.56 32.83
C ALA A 3 -37.62 5.66 31.58
N THR A 4 -38.04 6.21 30.45
CA THR A 4 -38.05 5.58 29.13
C THR A 4 -36.65 5.61 28.53
N PRO A 5 -36.11 4.52 27.95
CA PRO A 5 -34.82 4.56 27.27
C PRO A 5 -34.91 5.25 25.90
N ALA A 6 -33.93 6.11 25.63
CA ALA A 6 -33.78 6.80 24.36
C ALA A 6 -33.47 5.80 23.25
N GLY A 7 -34.22 5.85 22.17
CA GLY A 7 -34.07 5.01 20.99
C GLY A 7 -32.77 5.34 20.26
N SER A 8 -31.95 4.32 20.04
CA SER A 8 -30.80 4.32 19.14
C SER A 8 -31.28 4.53 17.70
N GLN A 9 -30.95 5.68 17.10
CA GLN A 9 -31.13 5.87 15.66
C GLN A 9 -30.04 5.07 14.92
N GLY A 10 -30.44 3.95 14.32
CA GLY A 10 -29.60 3.20 13.43
C GLY A 10 -29.20 4.05 12.23
N THR A 11 -27.92 4.30 12.06
CA THR A 11 -27.34 4.83 10.83
C THR A 11 -27.62 3.84 9.69
N LYS A 12 -28.45 4.27 8.75
CA LYS A 12 -28.72 3.53 7.52
C LYS A 12 -27.40 3.39 6.75
N ALA A 13 -26.89 2.16 6.65
CA ALA A 13 -25.76 1.85 5.79
C ALA A 13 -26.11 2.33 4.37
N ALA A 14 -25.24 3.12 3.77
CA ALA A 14 -25.40 3.52 2.38
C ALA A 14 -25.34 2.26 1.52
N ASP A 15 -26.41 2.00 0.76
CA ASP A 15 -26.45 0.94 -0.24
C ASP A 15 -25.39 1.24 -1.29
N SER A 16 -24.26 0.57 -1.19
CA SER A 16 -23.27 0.55 -2.27
C SER A 16 -23.89 -0.18 -3.45
N PRO A 17 -23.94 0.39 -4.65
CA PRO A 17 -24.50 -0.27 -5.81
C PRO A 17 -23.64 -1.51 -6.12
N VAL A 18 -24.16 -2.69 -5.86
CA VAL A 18 -23.57 -3.95 -6.30
C VAL A 18 -23.60 -3.94 -7.83
N ALA A 19 -22.44 -4.00 -8.46
CA ALA A 19 -22.33 -4.07 -9.92
C ALA A 19 -22.98 -5.40 -10.41
N VAL A 20 -24.13 -5.30 -11.04
CA VAL A 20 -24.99 -6.44 -11.41
C VAL A 20 -24.46 -7.23 -12.63
N ASN A 21 -23.38 -6.81 -13.29
CA ASN A 21 -22.94 -7.37 -14.57
C ASN A 21 -21.49 -7.89 -14.61
N GLY A 22 -20.93 -8.28 -13.50
CA GLY A 22 -19.79 -9.22 -13.47
C GLY A 22 -18.48 -8.81 -14.16
N LYS A 23 -18.32 -7.58 -14.66
CA LYS A 23 -17.06 -7.10 -15.26
C LYS A 23 -16.44 -6.00 -14.40
N ALA A 24 -15.19 -6.21 -14.02
CA ALA A 24 -14.42 -5.21 -13.28
C ALA A 24 -14.35 -3.87 -14.05
N PRO A 25 -14.33 -2.72 -13.36
CA PRO A 25 -14.11 -1.41 -13.97
C PRO A 25 -12.85 -1.39 -14.83
N ALA A 26 -12.88 -0.65 -15.93
CA ALA A 26 -11.74 -0.55 -16.86
C ALA A 26 -10.50 0.06 -16.18
N GLU A 27 -10.71 0.91 -15.20
CA GLU A 27 -9.68 1.55 -14.36
C GLU A 27 -8.79 0.52 -13.65
N MET A 28 -9.34 -0.65 -13.30
CA MET A 28 -8.58 -1.73 -12.68
C MET A 28 -7.38 -2.18 -13.51
N SER A 29 -7.43 -2.01 -14.84
CA SER A 29 -6.33 -2.34 -15.74
C SER A 29 -5.02 -1.60 -15.42
N LYS A 30 -5.08 -0.42 -14.79
CA LYS A 30 -3.90 0.33 -14.37
C LYS A 30 -3.15 -0.32 -13.20
N LEU A 31 -3.82 -1.20 -12.43
CA LEU A 31 -3.21 -1.94 -11.33
C LEU A 31 -2.58 -3.27 -11.77
N TYR A 32 -3.03 -3.84 -12.88
CA TYR A 32 -2.61 -5.18 -13.30
C TYR A 32 -1.11 -5.33 -13.60
N PRO A 33 -0.37 -4.31 -14.08
CA PRO A 33 1.08 -4.42 -14.21
C PRO A 33 1.82 -4.75 -12.92
N ARG A 34 1.20 -4.48 -11.75
CA ARG A 34 1.77 -4.81 -10.43
C ARG A 34 1.64 -6.30 -10.08
N ILE A 35 0.72 -7.04 -10.70
CA ILE A 35 0.47 -8.46 -10.40
C ILE A 35 1.72 -9.28 -10.67
N GLY A 36 2.12 -10.11 -9.70
CA GLY A 36 3.29 -10.96 -9.77
C GLY A 36 3.93 -11.23 -8.41
N HIS A 37 5.11 -11.84 -8.47
CA HIS A 37 5.94 -12.09 -7.29
C HIS A 37 7.12 -11.14 -7.31
N TRP A 38 7.46 -10.62 -6.13
CA TRP A 38 8.46 -9.59 -5.96
C TRP A 38 9.40 -9.91 -4.81
N GLN A 39 10.69 -9.73 -5.02
CA GLN A 39 11.64 -9.55 -3.93
C GLN A 39 11.69 -8.07 -3.58
N VAL A 40 11.75 -7.77 -2.29
CA VAL A 40 11.71 -6.40 -1.80
C VAL A 40 12.95 -6.14 -0.93
N ILE A 41 13.59 -5.01 -1.16
CA ILE A 41 14.62 -4.48 -0.28
C ILE A 41 14.11 -3.13 0.23
N ILE A 42 14.02 -3.01 1.53
CA ILE A 42 13.57 -1.81 2.22
C ILE A 42 14.78 -1.19 2.92
N ARG A 43 15.05 0.08 2.67
CA ARG A 43 16.09 0.86 3.35
C ARG A 43 15.42 1.93 4.19
N THR A 44 15.42 1.74 5.49
CA THR A 44 15.00 2.76 6.44
C THR A 44 16.17 3.69 6.72
N LEU A 45 15.96 4.99 6.53
CA LEU A 45 16.97 5.99 6.81
C LEU A 45 17.04 6.29 8.31
N PRO A 46 18.20 6.76 8.83
CA PRO A 46 18.31 7.12 10.23
C PRO A 46 17.23 8.11 10.68
N GLY A 47 16.48 7.76 11.70
CA GLY A 47 15.32 8.53 12.12
C GLY A 47 14.67 8.08 13.42
N THR A 48 13.40 8.47 13.60
CA THR A 48 12.68 8.30 14.87
C THR A 48 12.49 6.82 15.23
N GLY A 49 12.06 6.01 14.28
CA GLY A 49 11.77 4.59 14.52
C GLY A 49 13.03 3.70 14.56
N LEU A 50 14.07 4.07 13.80
CA LEU A 50 15.31 3.31 13.67
C LEU A 50 16.50 4.28 13.64
N PRO A 51 17.10 4.63 14.80
CA PRO A 51 18.08 5.72 14.91
C PRO A 51 19.33 5.56 14.02
N GLN A 52 19.74 4.34 13.72
CA GLN A 52 20.89 4.06 12.84
C GLN A 52 20.49 3.79 11.38
N GLY A 53 19.19 3.81 11.08
CA GLY A 53 18.67 3.25 9.85
C GLY A 53 18.81 1.74 9.81
N GLY A 54 18.36 1.10 8.71
CA GLY A 54 18.43 -0.35 8.59
C GLY A 54 18.05 -0.85 7.21
N ILE A 55 18.19 -2.15 7.04
CA ILE A 55 17.82 -2.85 5.80
C ILE A 55 16.97 -4.06 6.15
N ASP A 56 15.78 -4.10 5.56
CA ASP A 56 14.92 -5.27 5.61
C ASP A 56 14.81 -5.90 4.22
N LYS A 57 14.64 -7.21 4.19
CA LYS A 57 14.41 -7.98 2.97
C LYS A 57 13.04 -8.63 3.06
N GLY A 58 12.30 -8.52 1.99
CA GLY A 58 10.94 -9.01 1.96
C GLY A 58 10.56 -9.68 0.66
N VAL A 59 9.36 -10.17 0.65
CA VAL A 59 8.67 -10.68 -0.53
C VAL A 59 7.27 -10.11 -0.57
N ALA A 60 6.78 -9.83 -1.79
CA ALA A 60 5.40 -9.48 -2.02
C ALA A 60 4.81 -10.40 -3.09
N THR A 61 3.61 -10.89 -2.86
CA THR A 61 2.81 -11.58 -3.85
C THR A 61 1.58 -10.75 -4.14
N ILE A 62 1.47 -10.29 -5.37
CA ILE A 62 0.37 -9.42 -5.80
C ILE A 62 -0.48 -10.21 -6.79
N THR A 63 -1.78 -10.32 -6.50
CA THR A 63 -2.74 -11.11 -7.27
C THR A 63 -3.99 -10.30 -7.63
N SER A 64 -4.74 -10.79 -8.60
CA SER A 64 -6.08 -10.27 -8.87
C SER A 64 -7.05 -10.81 -7.82
N GLY A 65 -7.82 -9.93 -7.21
CA GLY A 65 -8.93 -10.32 -6.34
C GLY A 65 -10.13 -10.87 -7.13
N PRO A 66 -11.19 -11.29 -6.44
CA PRO A 66 -12.36 -11.91 -7.05
C PRO A 66 -12.93 -11.08 -8.20
N GLY A 67 -13.10 -11.71 -9.37
CA GLY A 67 -13.66 -11.09 -10.55
C GLY A 67 -12.84 -9.91 -11.13
N GLY A 68 -11.62 -9.66 -10.66
CA GLY A 68 -10.78 -8.53 -11.07
C GLY A 68 -11.18 -7.19 -10.46
N TYR A 69 -12.06 -7.17 -9.45
CA TYR A 69 -12.51 -5.94 -8.81
C TYR A 69 -11.52 -5.34 -7.83
N SER A 70 -10.51 -6.09 -7.44
CA SER A 70 -9.40 -5.62 -6.60
C SER A 70 -8.07 -6.21 -7.05
N VAL A 71 -7.00 -5.62 -6.56
CA VAL A 71 -5.66 -6.20 -6.53
C VAL A 71 -5.33 -6.42 -5.06
N VAL A 72 -4.84 -7.61 -4.74
CA VAL A 72 -4.50 -8.04 -3.38
C VAL A 72 -2.99 -8.22 -3.30
N GLN A 73 -2.38 -7.69 -2.28
CA GLN A 73 -0.96 -7.89 -1.99
C GLN A 73 -0.81 -8.58 -0.63
N ASP A 74 -0.12 -9.70 -0.63
CA ASP A 74 0.44 -10.33 0.56
C ASP A 74 1.91 -9.92 0.65
N PHE A 75 2.35 -9.49 1.83
CA PHE A 75 3.68 -8.96 2.06
C PHE A 75 4.29 -9.56 3.34
N SER A 76 5.59 -9.80 3.30
CA SER A 76 6.37 -10.06 4.50
C SER A 76 7.80 -9.55 4.35
N SER A 77 8.38 -9.05 5.43
CA SER A 77 9.79 -8.66 5.48
C SER A 77 10.42 -9.02 6.82
N HIS A 78 11.74 -9.04 6.83
CA HIS A 78 12.56 -9.34 7.98
C HIS A 78 13.90 -8.58 7.89
N GLY A 79 14.37 -8.04 9.00
CA GLY A 79 15.67 -7.36 9.07
C GLY A 79 15.81 -6.47 10.30
N ASP A 80 16.49 -5.32 10.12
CA ASP A 80 16.80 -4.39 11.20
C ASP A 80 15.54 -3.70 11.77
N GLY A 81 14.48 -3.55 10.96
CA GLY A 81 13.18 -3.02 11.38
C GLY A 81 12.29 -4.05 12.08
N GLY A 82 12.72 -5.32 12.14
CA GLY A 82 11.95 -6.43 12.70
C GLY A 82 11.18 -7.23 11.64
N ASP A 83 10.22 -8.01 12.12
CA ASP A 83 9.35 -8.82 11.26
C ASP A 83 8.06 -8.06 10.95
N GLU A 84 7.78 -7.85 9.68
CA GLU A 84 6.52 -7.29 9.21
C GLU A 84 5.78 -8.32 8.35
N VAL A 85 4.49 -8.47 8.61
CA VAL A 85 3.56 -9.22 7.79
C VAL A 85 2.34 -8.34 7.55
N GLY A 86 1.99 -8.12 6.30
CA GLY A 86 0.88 -7.26 5.94
C GLY A 86 0.13 -7.74 4.71
N GLN A 87 -1.08 -7.22 4.57
CA GLN A 87 -1.93 -7.46 3.41
C GLN A 87 -2.61 -6.16 2.98
N SER A 88 -2.70 -5.95 1.67
CA SER A 88 -3.48 -4.84 1.13
C SER A 88 -4.51 -5.30 0.11
N TYR A 89 -5.57 -4.49 0.02
CA TYR A 89 -6.55 -4.54 -1.04
C TYR A 89 -6.62 -3.16 -1.70
N THR A 90 -6.51 -3.12 -3.02
CA THR A 90 -6.67 -1.88 -3.79
C THR A 90 -7.75 -2.10 -4.84
N TRP A 91 -8.71 -1.17 -4.93
CA TRP A 91 -9.82 -1.23 -5.87
C TRP A 91 -10.15 0.15 -6.43
N TRP A 92 -10.87 0.17 -7.56
CA TRP A 92 -11.48 1.39 -8.07
C TRP A 92 -12.85 1.58 -7.43
N ASP A 93 -13.03 2.69 -6.73
CA ASP A 93 -14.33 3.09 -6.21
C ASP A 93 -15.05 3.96 -7.23
N VAL A 94 -16.11 3.40 -7.82
CA VAL A 94 -16.92 4.05 -8.85
C VAL A 94 -17.62 5.31 -8.30
N SER A 95 -17.98 5.32 -7.02
CA SER A 95 -18.71 6.41 -6.40
C SER A 95 -17.85 7.65 -6.21
N SER A 96 -16.63 7.48 -5.71
CA SER A 96 -15.66 8.57 -5.50
C SER A 96 -14.74 8.80 -6.71
N LYS A 97 -14.81 7.93 -7.74
CA LYS A 97 -13.93 7.95 -8.92
C LYS A 97 -12.45 8.00 -8.53
N SER A 98 -12.06 7.18 -7.56
CA SER A 98 -10.71 7.12 -7.04
C SER A 98 -10.29 5.69 -6.73
N TYR A 99 -8.98 5.43 -6.67
CA TYR A 99 -8.50 4.17 -6.13
C TYR A 99 -8.51 4.25 -4.61
N LYS A 100 -9.14 3.26 -4.00
CA LYS A 100 -9.15 3.05 -2.56
C LYS A 100 -8.25 1.89 -2.22
N SER A 101 -7.58 1.99 -1.09
CA SER A 101 -6.74 0.92 -0.57
C SER A 101 -6.96 0.77 0.92
N VAL A 102 -6.80 -0.44 1.40
CA VAL A 102 -6.63 -0.76 2.81
C VAL A 102 -5.33 -1.53 2.96
N TRP A 103 -4.54 -1.17 3.94
CA TRP A 103 -3.35 -1.91 4.38
C TRP A 103 -3.56 -2.35 5.81
N CYS A 104 -3.32 -3.61 6.09
CA CYS A 104 -3.33 -4.16 7.44
C CYS A 104 -2.02 -4.90 7.69
N ASP A 105 -1.37 -4.62 8.80
CA ASP A 105 -0.12 -5.25 9.21
C ASP A 105 -0.09 -5.61 10.71
N ASN A 106 0.94 -6.34 11.11
CA ASN A 106 1.15 -6.76 12.49
C ASN A 106 1.81 -5.70 13.38
N GLN A 107 2.13 -4.51 12.83
CA GLN A 107 2.81 -3.44 13.57
C GLN A 107 1.87 -2.28 13.93
N GLN A 108 1.04 -1.84 12.97
CA GLN A 108 0.19 -0.65 13.11
C GLN A 108 -1.30 -0.94 12.99
N GLY A 109 -1.68 -2.16 12.59
CA GLY A 109 -3.07 -2.52 12.35
C GLY A 109 -3.54 -2.18 10.95
N CYS A 110 -4.75 -1.62 10.80
CA CYS A 110 -5.33 -1.35 9.48
C CYS A 110 -5.50 0.14 9.22
N SER A 111 -5.13 0.57 8.03
CA SER A 111 -5.31 1.94 7.54
C SER A 111 -5.98 1.94 6.16
N GLU A 112 -6.96 2.81 5.96
CA GLU A 112 -7.61 3.05 4.67
C GLU A 112 -7.09 4.36 4.07
N PHE A 113 -6.84 4.36 2.75
CA PHE A 113 -6.32 5.52 2.05
C PHE A 113 -6.77 5.59 0.59
N THR A 114 -6.57 6.75 0.00
CA THR A 114 -6.81 6.99 -1.42
C THR A 114 -5.48 7.06 -2.14
N THR A 115 -5.39 6.35 -3.28
CA THR A 115 -4.22 6.34 -4.15
C THR A 115 -4.53 7.05 -5.45
N VAL A 116 -3.64 7.94 -5.88
CA VAL A 116 -3.65 8.56 -7.21
C VAL A 116 -2.71 7.78 -8.13
N ILE A 117 -3.19 7.42 -9.33
CA ILE A 117 -2.39 6.68 -10.32
C ILE A 117 -2.26 7.51 -11.59
N GLU A 118 -1.02 7.85 -11.96
CA GLU A 118 -0.66 8.62 -13.14
C GLU A 118 0.39 7.86 -13.96
N GLY A 119 -0.02 7.30 -15.08
CA GLY A 119 0.85 6.46 -15.90
C GLY A 119 1.35 5.24 -15.14
N SER A 120 2.68 5.14 -14.99
CA SER A 120 3.36 4.07 -14.23
C SER A 120 3.69 4.47 -12.78
N SER A 121 3.20 5.61 -12.32
CA SER A 121 3.46 6.12 -10.96
C SER A 121 2.17 6.15 -10.15
N TRP A 122 2.30 6.04 -8.84
CA TRP A 122 1.20 6.23 -7.90
C TRP A 122 1.67 6.95 -6.64
N SER A 123 0.74 7.66 -6.02
CA SER A 123 0.99 8.36 -4.77
C SER A 123 -0.18 8.19 -3.82
N THR A 124 0.15 8.20 -2.54
CA THR A 124 -0.79 8.08 -1.42
C THR A 124 -0.38 9.09 -0.35
N GLU A 125 -1.35 9.76 0.25
CA GLU A 125 -1.15 10.64 1.39
C GLU A 125 -1.95 10.13 2.59
N LEU A 126 -1.33 10.17 3.76
CA LEU A 126 -1.87 9.67 5.01
C LEU A 126 -1.61 10.68 6.13
N ASP A 127 -2.61 10.93 6.94
CA ASP A 127 -2.48 11.69 8.17
C ASP A 127 -2.66 10.76 9.36
N GLY A 128 -1.83 10.93 10.37
CA GLY A 128 -1.84 10.11 11.57
C GLY A 128 -1.21 10.77 12.78
N VAL A 129 -0.99 9.96 13.81
CA VAL A 129 -0.28 10.37 15.03
C VAL A 129 0.74 9.28 15.36
N ALA A 130 2.01 9.67 15.52
CA ALA A 130 3.08 8.80 15.98
C ALA A 130 3.80 9.48 17.17
N ASP A 131 3.97 8.78 18.27
CA ASP A 131 4.60 9.29 19.51
C ASP A 131 3.99 10.63 20.00
N GLY A 132 2.67 10.77 19.85
CA GLY A 132 1.93 11.97 20.23
C GLY A 132 2.07 13.16 19.29
N LYS A 133 2.80 13.02 18.18
CA LYS A 133 2.98 14.05 17.14
C LYS A 133 2.05 13.80 15.97
N LYS A 134 1.53 14.86 15.38
CA LYS A 134 0.83 14.77 14.09
C LYS A 134 1.84 14.39 13.01
N VAL A 135 1.50 13.40 12.22
CA VAL A 135 2.35 12.94 11.10
C VAL A 135 1.56 13.03 9.82
N HIS A 136 2.15 13.69 8.82
CA HIS A 136 1.71 13.63 7.44
C HIS A 136 2.71 12.78 6.66
N THR A 137 2.25 11.68 6.09
CA THR A 137 3.06 10.73 5.32
C THR A 137 2.66 10.78 3.85
N THR A 138 3.64 10.85 2.98
CA THR A 138 3.46 10.68 1.54
C THR A 138 4.23 9.46 1.07
N ILE A 139 3.54 8.54 0.39
CA ILE A 139 4.14 7.40 -0.30
C ILE A 139 4.10 7.68 -1.78
N ARG A 140 5.24 7.63 -2.45
CA ARG A 140 5.34 7.73 -3.91
C ARG A 140 6.04 6.51 -4.46
N ALA A 141 5.46 5.94 -5.50
CA ALA A 141 6.05 4.81 -6.17
C ALA A 141 5.96 4.95 -7.69
N SER A 142 6.90 4.32 -8.37
CA SER A 142 6.94 4.26 -9.83
C SER A 142 7.42 2.89 -10.28
N MET A 143 6.88 2.45 -11.42
CA MET A 143 7.25 1.19 -12.05
C MET A 143 8.05 1.47 -13.32
N THR A 144 9.09 0.69 -13.57
CA THR A 144 9.85 0.74 -14.83
C THR A 144 8.99 0.36 -16.02
N SER A 145 9.36 0.84 -17.21
CA SER A 145 8.59 0.60 -18.45
C SER A 145 8.50 -0.87 -18.85
N ASP A 146 9.46 -1.69 -18.42
CA ASP A 146 9.47 -3.15 -18.61
C ASP A 146 8.67 -3.91 -17.54
N HIS A 147 8.11 -3.18 -16.56
CA HIS A 147 7.34 -3.68 -15.43
C HIS A 147 8.09 -4.66 -14.51
N ASN A 148 9.42 -4.59 -14.50
CA ASN A 148 10.25 -5.50 -13.70
C ASN A 148 10.71 -4.92 -12.37
N CYS A 149 10.61 -3.60 -12.20
CA CYS A 149 11.02 -2.93 -10.98
C CYS A 149 9.98 -1.92 -10.53
N ILE A 150 9.79 -1.81 -9.21
CA ILE A 150 9.07 -0.72 -8.55
C ILE A 150 10.05 -0.05 -7.59
N HIS A 151 10.13 1.26 -7.67
CA HIS A 151 10.79 2.11 -6.70
C HIS A 151 9.75 2.85 -5.89
N GLU A 152 9.85 2.77 -4.58
CA GLU A 152 8.91 3.42 -3.65
C GLU A 152 9.68 4.23 -2.62
N GLU A 153 9.19 5.43 -2.34
CA GLU A 153 9.73 6.34 -1.35
C GLU A 153 8.64 6.79 -0.38
N VAL A 154 8.93 6.68 0.90
CA VAL A 154 8.07 7.16 1.98
C VAL A 154 8.72 8.40 2.60
N THR A 155 7.99 9.49 2.60
CA THR A 155 8.38 10.74 3.28
C THR A 155 7.41 11.05 4.41
N ALA A 156 7.90 11.60 5.51
CA ALA A 156 7.06 12.03 6.63
C ALA A 156 7.42 13.44 7.11
N SER A 157 6.40 14.16 7.56
CA SER A 157 6.47 15.46 8.21
C SER A 157 5.82 15.35 9.60
N TYR A 158 6.53 15.77 10.63
CA TYR A 158 6.07 15.71 12.03
C TYR A 158 5.74 17.12 12.52
N ASP A 159 4.52 17.33 13.02
CA ASP A 159 4.02 18.63 13.52
C ASP A 159 4.26 19.80 12.55
N GLY A 160 4.15 19.53 11.24
CA GLY A 160 4.35 20.52 10.19
C GLY A 160 5.82 20.85 9.89
N SER A 161 6.77 20.07 10.37
CA SER A 161 8.18 20.17 9.97
C SER A 161 8.35 19.89 8.48
N PRO A 162 9.46 20.32 7.85
CA PRO A 162 9.76 19.92 6.48
C PRO A 162 9.74 18.38 6.31
N PRO A 163 9.15 17.86 5.22
CA PRO A 163 9.15 16.41 4.95
C PRO A 163 10.57 15.89 4.82
N ARG A 164 10.79 14.67 5.31
CA ARG A 164 12.06 13.95 5.12
C ARG A 164 11.76 12.54 4.63
N THR A 165 12.65 11.98 3.83
CA THR A 165 12.57 10.58 3.42
C THR A 165 12.88 9.70 4.64
N GLU A 166 12.00 8.75 4.91
CA GLU A 166 12.17 7.78 5.99
C GLU A 166 12.53 6.41 5.47
N THR A 167 11.91 6.02 4.33
CA THR A 167 12.11 4.68 3.77
C THR A 167 12.17 4.76 2.25
N VAL A 168 13.04 3.93 1.69
CA VAL A 168 13.11 3.67 0.24
C VAL A 168 13.03 2.17 0.04
N SER A 169 12.07 1.74 -0.80
CA SER A 169 11.87 0.33 -1.13
C SER A 169 12.08 0.08 -2.61
N GLU A 170 12.75 -1.02 -2.92
CA GLU A 170 12.93 -1.52 -4.29
C GLU A 170 12.29 -2.89 -4.40
N TYR A 171 11.31 -3.03 -5.29
CA TYR A 171 10.68 -4.29 -5.64
C TYR A 171 11.26 -4.78 -6.95
N GLN A 172 11.79 -5.97 -6.96
CA GLN A 172 12.31 -6.66 -8.13
C GLN A 172 11.40 -7.83 -8.47
N ARG A 173 10.87 -7.87 -9.68
CA ARG A 173 10.00 -8.95 -10.13
C ARG A 173 10.74 -10.27 -10.15
N VAL A 174 10.10 -11.32 -9.62
CA VAL A 174 10.59 -12.70 -9.70
C VAL A 174 9.88 -13.40 -10.84
N ILE A 175 10.65 -13.91 -11.80
CA ILE A 175 10.11 -14.70 -12.90
C ILE A 175 10.25 -16.19 -12.52
N PRO A 176 9.13 -16.91 -12.33
CA PRO A 176 9.19 -18.32 -11.97
C PRO A 176 9.96 -19.17 -12.99
N GLY A 177 10.78 -20.09 -12.52
CA GLY A 177 11.56 -20.99 -13.38
C GLY A 177 12.83 -20.37 -13.99
N VAL A 178 13.10 -19.11 -13.73
CA VAL A 178 14.33 -18.43 -14.15
C VAL A 178 15.34 -18.46 -13.00
N GLY A 179 16.57 -18.85 -13.27
CA GLY A 179 17.65 -18.86 -12.28
C GLY A 179 17.93 -17.47 -11.71
N GLN A 180 18.42 -17.40 -10.49
CA GLN A 180 18.60 -16.13 -9.77
C GLN A 180 19.53 -15.15 -10.51
N ASP A 181 20.53 -15.65 -11.20
CA ASP A 181 21.48 -14.90 -12.04
C ASP A 181 20.84 -14.26 -13.30
N LYS A 182 19.66 -14.75 -13.68
CA LYS A 182 18.89 -14.29 -14.86
C LYS A 182 17.63 -13.51 -14.51
N GLN A 183 17.37 -13.29 -13.23
CA GLN A 183 16.26 -12.44 -12.82
C GLN A 183 16.47 -10.99 -13.30
N PRO A 184 15.37 -10.22 -13.57
CA PRO A 184 15.48 -8.81 -13.86
C PRO A 184 16.30 -8.09 -12.79
N SER A 185 17.02 -7.03 -13.17
CA SER A 185 17.80 -6.23 -12.22
C SER A 185 17.29 -4.80 -12.26
N CYS A 186 16.94 -4.26 -11.09
CA CYS A 186 16.59 -2.86 -10.90
C CYS A 186 17.87 -1.99 -10.97
N LYS A 187 18.43 -1.82 -12.17
CA LYS A 187 19.53 -0.89 -12.37
C LYS A 187 18.97 0.52 -12.55
N LYS A 188 19.54 1.46 -11.80
CA LYS A 188 19.34 2.89 -12.03
C LYS A 188 19.97 3.32 -13.34
#